data_dbb3932e5ae2c3444f0bebf2550c3cd1
#
_entry.id   dbb3932e5ae2c3444f0bebf2550c3cd1
#
_cell.length_a   1.000
_cell.length_b   1.000
_cell.length_c   1.000
_cell.angle_alpha   90.00
_cell.angle_beta   90.00
_cell.angle_gamma   90.00
#
_symmetry.space_group_name_H-M   'P 1'
#
loop_
_entity.id
_entity.type
_entity.pdbx_description
1 polymer ?
#
loop_
_entity_poly.entity_id
_entity_poly.type
_entity_poly.pdbx_seq_one_letter_code
_entity_poly.pdbx_strand_id
1 'polypeptide(L)'
;MDYRPSSIKRILITLSICLCFGFASGQNSLTKQEKKDGWMLLFDGKSLKGWHNFLSKSIGSAWSVQDGAIHLNKTVKKDGGDIVTDGDFENFELTLEWKIAPCGNSGIMFNVVESSEYRYVWQTGPEMQVLDNTCHPDAKIEKHRAGNLYDLIASPTESVKPANEWNLVRIVSNKGRVEFWLNGVKQVEFTMFTPEWEAMIKGSKFKDMPGFGKFKKGKISLQDHGDLVWYRSIKIREIK
;
A
#
# COMPACT_ATOMS: atom_id res chain seq x y z
N MET A 1 -68.69 6.73 -33.95
CA MET A 1 -67.34 6.09 -33.87
C MET A 1 -66.42 7.15 -33.34
N ASP A 2 -66.20 7.13 -31.99
CA ASP A 2 -65.38 8.12 -31.32
C ASP A 2 -63.96 7.55 -31.17
N TYR A 3 -63.02 8.22 -31.77
CA TYR A 3 -61.59 7.93 -31.71
C TYR A 3 -60.97 8.76 -30.57
N ARG A 4 -60.58 8.08 -29.45
CA ARG A 4 -59.81 8.70 -28.36
C ARG A 4 -58.31 8.53 -28.62
N PRO A 5 -57.48 9.58 -28.57
CA PRO A 5 -56.02 9.41 -28.68
C PRO A 5 -55.44 8.96 -27.34
N SER A 6 -54.57 7.95 -27.41
CA SER A 6 -53.78 7.41 -26.28
C SER A 6 -52.73 8.42 -25.78
N SER A 7 -52.72 8.65 -24.48
CA SER A 7 -51.73 9.50 -23.81
C SER A 7 -50.39 8.79 -23.70
N ILE A 8 -49.37 9.30 -24.37
CA ILE A 8 -47.98 8.90 -24.25
C ILE A 8 -47.42 9.49 -22.96
N LYS A 9 -47.20 8.66 -21.93
CA LYS A 9 -46.46 9.03 -20.72
C LYS A 9 -44.97 9.20 -21.07
N ARG A 10 -44.50 10.45 -21.07
CA ARG A 10 -43.05 10.75 -21.16
C ARG A 10 -42.38 10.37 -19.84
N ILE A 11 -41.54 9.34 -19.87
CA ILE A 11 -40.66 8.97 -18.77
C ILE A 11 -39.47 9.93 -18.82
N LEU A 12 -39.39 10.87 -17.88
CA LEU A 12 -38.19 11.68 -17.63
C LEU A 12 -37.17 10.80 -16.89
N ILE A 13 -36.17 10.35 -17.63
CA ILE A 13 -34.99 9.74 -17.03
C ILE A 13 -34.08 10.87 -16.56
N THR A 14 -34.09 11.14 -15.27
CA THR A 14 -33.11 12.04 -14.62
C THR A 14 -31.77 11.31 -14.54
N LEU A 15 -30.88 11.64 -15.45
CA LEU A 15 -29.49 11.17 -15.43
C LEU A 15 -28.77 11.94 -14.31
N SER A 16 -28.62 11.33 -13.15
CA SER A 16 -27.83 11.86 -12.04
C SER A 16 -26.35 11.72 -12.40
N ILE A 17 -25.79 12.78 -12.96
CA ILE A 17 -24.33 12.86 -13.18
C ILE A 17 -23.68 13.09 -11.82
N CYS A 18 -23.17 12.01 -11.22
CA CYS A 18 -22.30 12.09 -10.06
C CYS A 18 -20.96 12.68 -10.52
N LEU A 19 -20.83 14.02 -10.47
CA LEU A 19 -19.55 14.70 -10.65
C LEU A 19 -18.66 14.36 -9.45
N CYS A 20 -17.86 13.32 -9.58
CA CYS A 20 -16.71 13.12 -8.70
C CYS A 20 -15.69 14.22 -9.02
N PHE A 21 -15.79 15.37 -8.35
CA PHE A 21 -14.70 16.33 -8.30
C PHE A 21 -13.55 15.69 -7.51
N GLY A 22 -12.72 14.91 -8.19
CA GLY A 22 -11.41 14.54 -7.71
C GLY A 22 -10.57 15.82 -7.69
N PHE A 23 -10.48 16.51 -6.55
CA PHE A 23 -9.45 17.52 -6.35
C PHE A 23 -8.12 16.80 -6.44
N ALA A 24 -7.41 17.00 -7.55
CA ALA A 24 -6.04 16.55 -7.67
C ALA A 24 -5.23 17.24 -6.56
N SER A 25 -4.94 16.51 -5.49
CA SER A 25 -3.94 16.92 -4.50
C SER A 25 -2.62 17.07 -5.27
N GLY A 26 -1.92 18.19 -5.11
CA GLY A 26 -0.57 18.31 -5.63
C GLY A 26 0.29 17.19 -5.04
N GLN A 27 1.29 16.72 -5.81
CA GLN A 27 2.23 15.70 -5.34
C GLN A 27 2.82 16.09 -3.98
N ASN A 28 2.87 15.16 -3.02
CA ASN A 28 3.40 15.34 -1.67
C ASN A 28 2.77 16.53 -0.91
N SER A 29 1.49 16.76 -1.08
CA SER A 29 0.76 17.82 -0.39
C SER A 29 -0.59 17.34 0.11
N LEU A 30 -1.13 18.05 1.11
CA LEU A 30 -2.48 17.81 1.61
C LEU A 30 -3.39 18.95 1.19
N THR A 31 -4.55 18.61 0.67
CA THR A 31 -5.65 19.56 0.46
C THR A 31 -6.14 20.12 1.79
N LYS A 32 -6.89 21.22 1.75
CA LYS A 32 -7.55 21.76 2.96
C LYS A 32 -8.49 20.74 3.60
N GLN A 33 -9.19 19.95 2.79
CA GLN A 33 -10.11 18.93 3.29
C GLN A 33 -9.35 17.78 3.95
N GLU A 34 -8.29 17.28 3.34
CA GLU A 34 -7.47 16.21 3.93
C GLU A 34 -6.89 16.62 5.29
N LYS A 35 -6.39 17.87 5.43
CA LYS A 35 -5.93 18.40 6.73
C LYS A 35 -7.06 18.38 7.77
N LYS A 36 -8.27 18.78 7.38
CA LYS A 36 -9.44 18.77 8.26
C LYS A 36 -9.85 17.34 8.65
N ASP A 37 -9.68 16.38 7.73
CA ASP A 37 -10.00 14.96 7.93
C ASP A 37 -8.89 14.19 8.68
N GLY A 38 -7.87 14.89 9.16
CA GLY A 38 -6.80 14.32 9.99
C GLY A 38 -5.68 13.62 9.21
N TRP A 39 -5.60 13.83 7.90
CA TRP A 39 -4.47 13.31 7.12
C TRP A 39 -3.18 14.04 7.47
N MET A 40 -2.08 13.29 7.53
CA MET A 40 -0.72 13.80 7.67
C MET A 40 0.19 13.20 6.60
N LEU A 41 1.19 13.97 6.16
CA LEU A 41 2.19 13.50 5.22
C LEU A 41 3.22 12.66 5.97
N LEU A 42 3.55 11.49 5.43
CA LEU A 42 4.71 10.70 5.82
C LEU A 42 5.93 11.01 4.95
N PHE A 43 5.75 11.80 3.89
CA PHE A 43 6.82 12.25 3.02
C PHE A 43 6.50 13.63 2.44
N ASP A 44 7.44 14.56 2.57
CA ASP A 44 7.28 15.96 2.16
C ASP A 44 7.72 16.24 0.71
N GLY A 45 8.22 15.22 0.00
CA GLY A 45 8.75 15.35 -1.35
C GLY A 45 10.19 15.90 -1.41
N LYS A 46 10.82 16.20 -0.29
CA LYS A 46 12.12 16.89 -0.24
C LYS A 46 13.16 16.19 0.64
N SER A 47 12.73 15.51 1.68
CA SER A 47 13.61 14.88 2.66
C SER A 47 13.07 13.51 3.11
N LEU A 48 13.98 12.66 3.59
CA LEU A 48 13.63 11.37 4.19
C LEU A 48 13.35 11.50 5.70
N LYS A 49 13.09 12.71 6.19
CA LYS A 49 12.74 12.96 7.60
C LYS A 49 11.47 12.18 7.96
N GLY A 50 11.50 11.50 9.10
CA GLY A 50 10.40 10.63 9.55
C GLY A 50 10.56 9.18 9.12
N TRP A 51 11.70 8.84 8.48
CA TRP A 51 12.08 7.50 8.06
C TRP A 51 13.50 7.15 8.52
N HIS A 52 13.75 5.88 8.79
CA HIS A 52 15.08 5.32 9.07
C HIS A 52 15.16 3.87 8.58
N ASN A 53 16.36 3.33 8.40
CA ASN A 53 16.50 1.90 8.13
C ASN A 53 16.11 1.07 9.34
N PHE A 54 15.45 -0.04 9.09
CA PHE A 54 15.02 -0.97 10.14
C PHE A 54 16.20 -1.36 11.03
N LEU A 55 16.02 -1.30 12.35
CA LEU A 55 17.05 -1.49 13.39
C LEU A 55 18.22 -0.49 13.33
N SER A 56 18.02 0.68 12.74
CA SER A 56 19.01 1.76 12.69
C SER A 56 18.39 3.08 13.18
N LYS A 57 19.24 4.05 13.51
CA LYS A 57 18.81 5.43 13.84
C LYS A 57 18.92 6.38 12.66
N SER A 58 19.42 5.90 11.53
CA SER A 58 19.65 6.70 10.33
C SER A 58 19.17 5.95 9.09
N ILE A 59 19.07 6.68 7.99
CA ILE A 59 18.76 6.09 6.69
C ILE A 59 20.05 5.99 5.88
N GLY A 60 20.23 4.84 5.22
CA GLY A 60 21.42 4.58 4.39
C GLY A 60 21.34 5.25 3.02
N SER A 61 22.48 5.38 2.36
CA SER A 61 22.64 6.10 1.10
C SER A 61 21.97 5.43 -0.12
N ALA A 62 21.49 4.18 0.02
CA ALA A 62 20.69 3.52 -1.01
C ALA A 62 19.33 4.18 -1.22
N TRP A 63 18.78 4.79 -0.16
CA TRP A 63 17.55 5.57 -0.24
C TRP A 63 17.84 7.05 -0.41
N SER A 64 17.17 7.69 -1.33
CA SER A 64 17.36 9.12 -1.64
C SER A 64 16.04 9.75 -2.05
N VAL A 65 16.00 11.07 -2.20
CA VAL A 65 14.88 11.76 -2.83
C VAL A 65 15.26 12.07 -4.27
N GLN A 66 14.46 11.60 -5.21
CA GLN A 66 14.61 11.86 -6.63
C GLN A 66 13.27 12.31 -7.23
N ASP A 67 13.23 13.47 -7.87
CA ASP A 67 12.03 14.02 -8.53
C ASP A 67 10.77 14.05 -7.62
N GLY A 68 10.97 14.37 -6.33
CA GLY A 68 9.91 14.40 -5.35
C GLY A 68 9.38 13.02 -4.93
N ALA A 69 10.15 11.95 -5.14
CA ALA A 69 9.84 10.61 -4.68
C ALA A 69 10.95 10.06 -3.78
N ILE A 70 10.61 9.24 -2.81
CA ILE A 70 11.55 8.34 -2.13
C ILE A 70 11.99 7.32 -3.16
N HIS A 71 13.28 7.19 -3.39
CA HIS A 71 13.86 6.34 -4.41
C HIS A 71 14.91 5.40 -3.84
N LEU A 72 14.77 4.10 -4.11
CA LEU A 72 15.80 3.10 -3.85
C LEU A 72 16.73 2.98 -5.04
N ASN A 73 18.03 3.17 -4.79
CA ASN A 73 19.08 3.06 -5.81
C ASN A 73 19.75 1.68 -5.74
N LYS A 74 19.47 0.84 -6.70
CA LYS A 74 20.03 -0.52 -6.86
C LYS A 74 21.57 -0.57 -6.89
N THR A 75 22.24 0.52 -7.30
CA THR A 75 23.69 0.52 -7.43
C THR A 75 24.43 0.63 -6.10
N VAL A 76 23.76 1.07 -5.04
CA VAL A 76 24.30 1.26 -3.69
C VAL A 76 23.97 0.05 -2.82
N LYS A 77 24.83 -0.98 -2.86
CA LYS A 77 24.56 -2.25 -2.14
C LYS A 77 24.89 -2.23 -0.64
N LYS A 78 25.77 -1.32 -0.19
CA LYS A 78 26.31 -1.38 1.19
C LYS A 78 25.44 -0.78 2.26
N ASP A 79 24.64 0.23 1.92
CA ASP A 79 23.86 1.01 2.87
C ASP A 79 22.35 0.93 2.55
N GLY A 80 21.91 -0.22 2.05
CA GLY A 80 20.51 -0.55 1.78
C GLY A 80 19.79 -1.08 3.01
N GLY A 81 18.68 -1.76 2.76
CA GLY A 81 17.79 -2.35 3.74
C GLY A 81 16.46 -1.62 3.80
N ASP A 82 15.47 -2.31 4.33
CA ASP A 82 14.11 -1.78 4.44
C ASP A 82 14.09 -0.50 5.27
N ILE A 83 13.25 0.46 4.88
CA ILE A 83 13.03 1.67 5.68
C ILE A 83 11.68 1.61 6.36
N VAL A 84 11.61 2.20 7.54
CA VAL A 84 10.40 2.25 8.36
C VAL A 84 10.10 3.68 8.81
N THR A 85 8.83 3.97 9.11
CA THR A 85 8.43 5.24 9.70
C THR A 85 8.95 5.39 11.12
N ASP A 86 9.24 6.62 11.57
CA ASP A 86 9.55 6.89 12.99
C ASP A 86 8.35 6.61 13.88
N GLY A 87 7.13 6.94 13.42
CA GLY A 87 5.88 6.72 14.13
C GLY A 87 5.30 5.32 13.92
N ASP A 88 4.47 4.90 14.89
CA ASP A 88 3.70 3.65 14.86
C ASP A 88 2.21 3.93 14.70
N PHE A 89 1.51 3.09 13.92
CA PHE A 89 0.10 3.23 13.60
C PHE A 89 -0.66 1.94 13.93
N GLU A 90 -1.91 2.07 14.41
CA GLU A 90 -2.75 0.92 14.73
C GLU A 90 -3.96 0.86 13.79
N ASN A 91 -4.90 1.80 13.94
CA ASN A 91 -6.06 1.91 13.06
C ASN A 91 -5.82 3.10 12.12
N PHE A 92 -5.66 2.82 10.84
CA PHE A 92 -5.24 3.86 9.89
C PHE A 92 -5.80 3.64 8.49
N GLU A 93 -5.76 4.71 7.72
CA GLU A 93 -5.85 4.69 6.27
C GLU A 93 -4.57 5.30 5.71
N LEU A 94 -3.82 4.51 4.94
CA LEU A 94 -2.60 4.89 4.23
C LEU A 94 -2.90 5.02 2.75
N THR A 95 -2.42 6.08 2.12
CA THR A 95 -2.38 6.18 0.66
C THR A 95 -0.98 6.58 0.22
N LEU A 96 -0.55 6.02 -0.90
CA LEU A 96 0.70 6.37 -1.56
C LEU A 96 0.65 6.00 -3.04
N GLU A 97 1.61 6.49 -3.80
CA GLU A 97 1.86 6.02 -5.16
C GLU A 97 3.24 5.36 -5.22
N TRP A 98 3.32 4.27 -5.97
CA TRP A 98 4.60 3.63 -6.28
C TRP A 98 4.79 3.46 -7.78
N LYS A 99 6.06 3.43 -8.19
CA LYS A 99 6.52 3.12 -9.53
C LYS A 99 7.72 2.20 -9.42
N ILE A 100 7.79 1.16 -10.25
CA ILE A 100 8.87 0.18 -10.23
C ILE A 100 9.50 0.03 -11.59
N ALA A 101 10.79 -0.29 -11.63
CA ALA A 101 11.49 -0.60 -12.87
C ALA A 101 11.03 -1.95 -13.45
N PRO A 102 11.31 -2.22 -14.74
CA PRO A 102 11.04 -3.54 -15.35
C PRO A 102 11.67 -4.67 -14.54
N CYS A 103 10.92 -5.75 -14.35
CA CYS A 103 11.27 -6.92 -13.52
C CYS A 103 11.60 -6.58 -12.06
N GLY A 104 11.13 -5.45 -11.53
CA GLY A 104 11.41 -5.04 -10.16
C GLY A 104 10.46 -5.67 -9.14
N ASN A 105 10.96 -5.72 -7.89
CA ASN A 105 10.25 -6.20 -6.70
C ASN A 105 10.49 -5.25 -5.54
N SER A 106 9.47 -5.02 -4.75
CA SER A 106 9.46 -4.28 -3.50
C SER A 106 8.18 -4.64 -2.71
N GLY A 107 7.93 -3.98 -1.57
CA GLY A 107 6.73 -4.23 -0.76
C GLY A 107 6.37 -3.05 0.14
N ILE A 108 5.11 -3.00 0.55
CA ILE A 108 4.62 -2.07 1.55
C ILE A 108 4.13 -2.91 2.73
N MET A 109 4.82 -2.81 3.87
CA MET A 109 4.45 -3.56 5.07
C MET A 109 3.88 -2.63 6.13
N PHE A 110 3.03 -3.19 6.98
CA PHE A 110 2.43 -2.47 8.09
C PHE A 110 2.47 -3.32 9.36
N ASN A 111 2.21 -2.69 10.52
CA ASN A 111 2.35 -3.35 11.83
C ASN A 111 3.75 -3.93 12.06
N VAL A 112 4.76 -3.34 11.44
CA VAL A 112 6.16 -3.75 11.62
C VAL A 112 6.62 -3.37 13.02
N VAL A 113 7.14 -4.34 13.76
CA VAL A 113 7.71 -4.12 15.08
C VAL A 113 9.23 -4.12 14.99
N GLU A 114 9.84 -3.03 15.42
CA GLU A 114 11.27 -2.86 15.49
C GLU A 114 11.79 -3.30 16.86
N SER A 115 12.39 -4.46 16.91
CA SER A 115 12.96 -5.08 18.11
C SER A 115 14.16 -5.93 17.70
N SER A 116 15.13 -6.08 18.62
CA SER A 116 16.30 -6.95 18.41
C SER A 116 15.94 -8.44 18.24
N GLU A 117 14.70 -8.83 18.55
CA GLU A 117 14.19 -10.18 18.30
C GLU A 117 13.91 -10.45 16.81
N TYR A 118 13.70 -9.39 16.02
CA TYR A 118 13.33 -9.48 14.61
C TYR A 118 14.42 -8.86 13.75
N ARG A 119 15.00 -9.66 12.89
CA ARG A 119 16.07 -9.23 11.98
C ARG A 119 15.55 -8.52 10.74
N TYR A 120 14.30 -8.77 10.37
CA TYR A 120 13.71 -8.30 9.12
C TYR A 120 12.27 -7.82 9.36
N VAL A 121 11.83 -6.81 8.62
CA VAL A 121 10.48 -6.22 8.70
C VAL A 121 9.37 -7.25 8.45
N TRP A 122 9.60 -8.19 7.53
CA TRP A 122 8.66 -9.25 7.16
C TRP A 122 8.54 -10.37 8.20
N GLN A 123 9.30 -10.34 9.28
CA GLN A 123 9.09 -11.27 10.40
C GLN A 123 7.91 -10.88 11.29
N THR A 124 7.40 -9.66 11.14
CA THR A 124 6.26 -9.14 11.91
C THR A 124 5.17 -8.54 11.04
N GLY A 125 5.53 -7.80 9.99
CA GLY A 125 4.61 -7.02 9.16
C GLY A 125 4.05 -7.80 7.98
N PRO A 126 2.70 -7.90 7.85
CA PRO A 126 2.07 -8.32 6.60
C PRO A 126 2.38 -7.35 5.47
N GLU A 127 2.46 -7.87 4.24
CA GLU A 127 2.94 -7.15 3.07
C GLU A 127 1.87 -7.02 1.99
N MET A 128 1.64 -5.80 1.50
CA MET A 128 1.05 -5.56 0.20
C MET A 128 2.15 -5.55 -0.85
N GLN A 129 2.11 -6.51 -1.77
CA GLN A 129 3.15 -6.72 -2.77
C GLN A 129 3.24 -5.56 -3.77
N VAL A 130 4.49 -5.18 -4.10
CA VAL A 130 4.86 -4.23 -5.16
C VAL A 130 5.75 -4.97 -6.17
N LEU A 131 5.23 -5.22 -7.38
CA LEU A 131 5.88 -6.10 -8.35
C LEU A 131 5.61 -5.65 -9.79
N ASP A 132 6.58 -5.85 -10.68
CA ASP A 132 6.29 -5.93 -12.11
C ASP A 132 5.75 -7.32 -12.45
N ASN A 133 4.43 -7.44 -12.57
CA ASN A 133 3.76 -8.70 -12.85
C ASN A 133 4.07 -9.30 -14.23
N THR A 134 4.67 -8.52 -15.14
CA THR A 134 4.93 -8.98 -16.52
C THR A 134 6.24 -9.72 -16.65
N CYS A 135 7.22 -9.44 -15.78
CA CYS A 135 8.60 -9.84 -15.97
C CYS A 135 9.20 -10.55 -14.74
N HIS A 136 8.86 -10.13 -13.51
CA HIS A 136 9.48 -10.69 -12.31
C HIS A 136 9.12 -12.17 -12.13
N PRO A 137 10.07 -13.05 -11.75
CA PRO A 137 9.82 -14.49 -11.58
C PRO A 137 8.70 -14.83 -10.58
N ASP A 138 8.57 -14.05 -9.51
CA ASP A 138 7.52 -14.22 -8.49
C ASP A 138 6.10 -14.04 -9.04
N ALA A 139 5.91 -13.30 -10.13
CA ALA A 139 4.61 -13.11 -10.75
C ALA A 139 3.96 -14.42 -11.27
N LYS A 140 4.75 -15.51 -11.36
CA LYS A 140 4.25 -16.86 -11.68
C LYS A 140 3.42 -17.47 -10.55
N ILE A 141 3.57 -16.96 -9.34
CA ILE A 141 2.82 -17.38 -8.15
C ILE A 141 1.74 -16.31 -7.90
N GLU A 142 0.48 -16.67 -8.06
CA GLU A 142 -0.64 -15.71 -7.97
C GLU A 142 -0.59 -14.86 -6.69
N LYS A 143 -0.32 -15.48 -5.54
CA LYS A 143 -0.24 -14.79 -4.25
C LYS A 143 0.95 -13.83 -4.10
N HIS A 144 1.89 -13.83 -5.06
CA HIS A 144 3.05 -12.95 -5.09
C HIS A 144 2.92 -11.78 -6.07
N ARG A 145 1.76 -11.64 -6.73
CA ARG A 145 1.50 -10.56 -7.68
C ARG A 145 1.21 -9.24 -6.97
N ALA A 146 1.47 -8.13 -7.65
CA ALA A 146 1.26 -6.79 -7.10
C ALA A 146 -0.16 -6.57 -6.58
N GLY A 147 -0.27 -5.94 -5.40
CA GLY A 147 -1.55 -5.65 -4.74
C GLY A 147 -2.07 -6.77 -3.84
N ASN A 148 -1.51 -7.96 -3.89
CA ASN A 148 -1.91 -9.09 -3.08
C ASN A 148 -1.37 -9.01 -1.65
N LEU A 149 -2.01 -9.72 -0.73
CA LEU A 149 -1.40 -10.03 0.56
C LEU A 149 -0.38 -11.15 0.32
N TYR A 150 0.89 -10.77 0.29
CA TYR A 150 1.99 -11.61 -0.15
C TYR A 150 1.99 -12.99 0.51
N ASP A 151 2.06 -14.04 -0.30
CA ASP A 151 2.04 -15.47 0.05
C ASP A 151 0.76 -15.97 0.73
N LEU A 152 -0.19 -15.10 1.08
CA LEU A 152 -1.40 -15.45 1.83
C LEU A 152 -2.66 -15.41 0.97
N ILE A 153 -2.99 -14.25 0.38
CA ILE A 153 -4.24 -14.06 -0.37
C ILE A 153 -3.95 -13.45 -1.74
N ALA A 154 -4.39 -14.14 -2.80
CA ALA A 154 -4.40 -13.61 -4.16
C ALA A 154 -5.67 -12.80 -4.43
N SER A 155 -5.55 -11.68 -5.14
CA SER A 155 -6.67 -10.95 -5.69
C SER A 155 -7.30 -11.71 -6.87
N PRO A 156 -8.63 -11.71 -6.98
CA PRO A 156 -9.31 -12.25 -8.17
C PRO A 156 -9.19 -11.30 -9.37
N THR A 157 -8.69 -10.07 -9.17
CA THR A 157 -8.61 -9.03 -10.19
C THR A 157 -7.22 -8.42 -10.21
N GLU A 158 -6.64 -8.28 -11.39
CA GLU A 158 -5.39 -7.56 -11.59
C GLU A 158 -5.68 -6.12 -12.03
N SER A 159 -5.11 -5.14 -11.30
CA SER A 159 -5.25 -3.71 -11.61
C SER A 159 -3.93 -2.96 -11.64
N VAL A 160 -2.81 -3.68 -11.55
CA VAL A 160 -1.47 -3.09 -11.63
C VAL A 160 -1.23 -2.52 -13.02
N LYS A 161 -0.59 -1.34 -13.07
CA LYS A 161 -0.10 -0.73 -14.30
C LYS A 161 1.28 -1.27 -14.65
N PRO A 162 1.70 -1.19 -15.93
CA PRO A 162 3.03 -1.60 -16.34
C PRO A 162 4.17 -0.95 -15.55
N ALA A 163 5.33 -1.59 -15.59
CA ALA A 163 6.56 -1.00 -15.04
C ALA A 163 6.81 0.41 -15.60
N ASN A 164 7.42 1.28 -14.80
CA ASN A 164 7.62 2.72 -15.03
C ASN A 164 6.35 3.57 -14.97
N GLU A 165 5.17 3.02 -14.69
CA GLU A 165 3.95 3.78 -14.44
C GLU A 165 3.65 3.88 -12.93
N TRP A 166 3.00 4.99 -12.54
CA TRP A 166 2.59 5.21 -11.15
C TRP A 166 1.31 4.45 -10.82
N ASN A 167 1.39 3.64 -9.77
CA ASN A 167 0.29 2.87 -9.20
C ASN A 167 -0.16 3.52 -7.89
N LEU A 168 -1.46 3.76 -7.73
CA LEU A 168 -2.05 4.31 -6.52
C LEU A 168 -2.46 3.18 -5.57
N VAL A 169 -1.97 3.26 -4.35
CA VAL A 169 -2.31 2.34 -3.26
C VAL A 169 -3.19 3.02 -2.23
N ARG A 170 -4.10 2.24 -1.65
CA ARG A 170 -4.81 2.57 -0.42
C ARG A 170 -4.86 1.31 0.45
N ILE A 171 -4.37 1.41 1.69
CA ILE A 171 -4.46 0.38 2.72
C ILE A 171 -5.32 0.93 3.84
N VAL A 172 -6.37 0.21 4.22
CA VAL A 172 -7.19 0.52 5.39
C VAL A 172 -7.00 -0.59 6.40
N SER A 173 -6.58 -0.24 7.62
CA SER A 173 -6.51 -1.15 8.76
C SER A 173 -7.37 -0.58 9.88
N ASN A 174 -8.42 -1.28 10.28
CA ASN A 174 -9.32 -0.82 11.32
C ASN A 174 -9.78 -1.99 12.18
N LYS A 175 -9.36 -2.02 13.45
CA LYS A 175 -9.70 -3.07 14.44
C LYS A 175 -9.48 -4.48 13.92
N GLY A 176 -8.37 -4.67 13.17
CA GLY A 176 -7.98 -5.95 12.58
C GLY A 176 -8.57 -6.25 11.20
N ARG A 177 -9.64 -5.57 10.76
CA ARG A 177 -10.10 -5.66 9.37
C ARG A 177 -9.18 -4.84 8.49
N VAL A 178 -8.67 -5.46 7.42
CA VAL A 178 -7.72 -4.86 6.49
C VAL A 178 -8.24 -4.94 5.07
N GLU A 179 -8.11 -3.84 4.32
CA GLU A 179 -8.42 -3.77 2.90
C GLU A 179 -7.21 -3.24 2.13
N PHE A 180 -6.84 -3.90 1.03
CA PHE A 180 -5.87 -3.40 0.06
C PHE A 180 -6.58 -2.98 -1.22
N TRP A 181 -6.23 -1.80 -1.70
CA TRP A 181 -6.74 -1.22 -2.94
C TRP A 181 -5.57 -0.81 -3.83
N LEU A 182 -5.64 -1.18 -5.11
CA LEU A 182 -4.67 -0.81 -6.13
C LEU A 182 -5.39 -0.18 -7.32
N ASN A 183 -5.01 1.05 -7.68
CA ASN A 183 -5.60 1.82 -8.78
C ASN A 183 -7.15 1.92 -8.72
N GLY A 184 -7.70 2.06 -7.49
CA GLY A 184 -9.13 2.18 -7.24
C GLY A 184 -9.90 0.86 -7.21
N VAL A 185 -9.22 -0.27 -7.42
CA VAL A 185 -9.81 -1.61 -7.35
C VAL A 185 -9.43 -2.28 -6.04
N LYS A 186 -10.42 -2.77 -5.28
CA LYS A 186 -10.14 -3.56 -4.06
C LYS A 186 -9.54 -4.90 -4.46
N GLN A 187 -8.32 -5.14 -3.99
CA GLN A 187 -7.57 -6.35 -4.29
C GLN A 187 -7.92 -7.47 -3.32
N VAL A 188 -7.76 -7.21 -2.03
CA VAL A 188 -8.02 -8.19 -0.97
C VAL A 188 -8.66 -7.51 0.23
N GLU A 189 -9.40 -8.31 0.99
CA GLU A 189 -9.95 -7.96 2.30
C GLU A 189 -9.78 -9.15 3.23
N PHE A 190 -9.33 -8.92 4.46
CA PHE A 190 -9.12 -9.95 5.46
C PHE A 190 -9.24 -9.38 6.88
N THR A 191 -9.39 -10.29 7.85
CA THR A 191 -9.42 -9.90 9.26
C THR A 191 -8.30 -10.59 10.01
N MET A 192 -7.39 -9.81 10.57
CA MET A 192 -6.28 -10.26 11.41
C MET A 192 -6.79 -10.64 12.81
N PHE A 193 -5.98 -11.39 13.54
CA PHE A 193 -6.21 -11.77 14.95
C PHE A 193 -7.44 -12.67 15.16
N THR A 194 -7.82 -13.42 14.13
CA THR A 194 -8.90 -14.42 14.17
C THR A 194 -8.32 -15.83 14.03
N PRO A 195 -9.07 -16.89 14.38
CA PRO A 195 -8.63 -18.26 14.14
C PRO A 195 -8.32 -18.55 12.66
N GLU A 196 -9.07 -17.94 11.74
CA GLU A 196 -8.88 -18.08 10.29
C GLU A 196 -7.56 -17.44 9.85
N TRP A 197 -7.22 -16.26 10.40
CA TRP A 197 -5.93 -15.61 10.20
C TRP A 197 -4.77 -16.48 10.67
N GLU A 198 -4.88 -17.07 11.87
CA GLU A 198 -3.85 -17.94 12.42
C GLU A 198 -3.71 -19.24 11.60
N ALA A 199 -4.82 -19.81 11.15
CA ALA A 199 -4.80 -20.99 10.28
C ALA A 199 -4.12 -20.69 8.93
N MET A 200 -4.37 -19.49 8.36
CA MET A 200 -3.74 -19.04 7.13
C MET A 200 -2.22 -18.91 7.29
N ILE A 201 -1.75 -18.27 8.36
CA ILE A 201 -0.31 -18.14 8.67
C ILE A 201 0.32 -19.52 8.82
N LYS A 202 -0.34 -20.42 9.58
CA LYS A 202 0.16 -21.79 9.82
C LYS A 202 0.30 -22.58 8.52
N GLY A 203 -0.50 -22.31 7.51
CA GLY A 203 -0.45 -22.93 6.18
C GLY A 203 0.51 -22.26 5.19
N SER A 204 1.25 -21.22 5.59
CA SER A 204 2.13 -20.42 4.74
C SER A 204 3.61 -20.59 5.09
N LYS A 205 4.48 -19.90 4.34
CA LYS A 205 5.91 -19.82 4.65
C LYS A 205 6.22 -19.10 5.96
N PHE A 206 5.25 -18.33 6.48
CA PHE A 206 5.39 -17.57 7.74
C PHE A 206 5.12 -18.40 9.01
N LYS A 207 4.78 -19.68 8.88
CA LYS A 207 4.41 -20.57 10.01
C LYS A 207 5.43 -20.62 11.15
N ASP A 208 6.71 -20.47 10.80
CA ASP A 208 7.82 -20.53 11.76
C ASP A 208 8.29 -19.13 12.20
N MET A 209 7.51 -18.08 11.93
CA MET A 209 7.77 -16.69 12.32
C MET A 209 6.81 -16.27 13.44
N PRO A 210 7.23 -16.33 14.70
CA PRO A 210 6.34 -16.16 15.85
C PRO A 210 5.73 -14.76 15.95
N GLY A 211 6.38 -13.72 15.37
CA GLY A 211 5.92 -12.34 15.35
C GLY A 211 5.03 -11.99 14.17
N PHE A 212 4.97 -12.82 13.12
CA PHE A 212 4.26 -12.46 11.90
C PHE A 212 2.76 -12.26 12.12
N GLY A 213 2.29 -11.05 11.79
CA GLY A 213 0.85 -10.71 11.87
C GLY A 213 0.26 -10.75 13.28
N LYS A 214 1.07 -10.63 14.35
CA LYS A 214 0.64 -10.69 15.76
C LYS A 214 0.44 -9.32 16.39
N PHE A 215 0.97 -8.27 15.79
CA PHE A 215 0.95 -6.92 16.36
C PHE A 215 -0.18 -6.09 15.78
N LYS A 216 -0.90 -5.35 16.65
CA LYS A 216 -2.00 -4.45 16.24
C LYS A 216 -1.47 -3.08 15.83
N LYS A 217 -0.32 -2.69 16.36
CA LYS A 217 0.31 -1.39 16.16
C LYS A 217 1.76 -1.60 15.75
N GLY A 218 2.23 -0.78 14.82
CA GLY A 218 3.62 -0.81 14.36
C GLY A 218 3.88 0.19 13.25
N LYS A 219 5.05 0.10 12.67
CA LYS A 219 5.55 0.99 11.63
C LYS A 219 5.01 0.60 10.26
N ILE A 220 5.00 1.58 9.35
CA ILE A 220 4.88 1.35 7.92
C ILE A 220 6.29 1.15 7.37
N SER A 221 6.49 0.15 6.52
CA SER A 221 7.78 -0.13 5.88
C SER A 221 7.69 -0.09 4.37
N LEU A 222 8.78 0.36 3.74
CA LEU A 222 9.04 0.25 2.31
C LEU A 222 10.24 -0.68 2.11
N GLN A 223 10.05 -1.73 1.30
CA GLN A 223 11.01 -2.82 1.19
C GLN A 223 12.14 -2.48 0.20
N ASP A 224 13.37 -2.81 0.60
CA ASP A 224 14.54 -2.95 -0.26
C ASP A 224 14.69 -4.41 -0.73
N HIS A 225 14.19 -4.71 -1.92
CA HIS A 225 14.42 -6.00 -2.58
C HIS A 225 15.61 -5.95 -3.58
N GLY A 226 16.34 -4.84 -3.62
CA GLY A 226 17.47 -4.63 -4.51
C GLY A 226 17.10 -4.11 -5.89
N ASP A 227 15.87 -3.73 -6.14
CA ASP A 227 15.39 -3.21 -7.40
C ASP A 227 15.04 -1.72 -7.33
N LEU A 228 15.09 -1.03 -8.49
CA LEU A 228 14.71 0.39 -8.55
C LEU A 228 13.21 0.55 -8.31
N VAL A 229 12.88 1.30 -7.29
CA VAL A 229 11.49 1.64 -6.93
C VAL A 229 11.41 3.10 -6.48
N TRP A 230 10.26 3.73 -6.72
CA TRP A 230 9.95 5.09 -6.30
C TRP A 230 8.61 5.12 -5.56
N TYR A 231 8.55 5.89 -4.46
CA TYR A 231 7.34 6.12 -3.67
C TYR A 231 7.10 7.62 -3.50
N ARG A 232 5.86 8.08 -3.65
CA ARG A 232 5.48 9.48 -3.47
C ARG A 232 4.08 9.62 -2.91
N SER A 233 3.68 10.86 -2.59
CA SER A 233 2.34 11.19 -2.10
C SER A 233 1.92 10.33 -0.89
N ILE A 234 2.91 9.99 -0.03
CA ILE A 234 2.70 9.10 1.11
C ILE A 234 2.02 9.89 2.22
N LYS A 235 0.79 9.53 2.53
CA LYS A 235 -0.01 10.16 3.57
C LYS A 235 -0.84 9.14 4.32
N ILE A 236 -1.06 9.42 5.60
CA ILE A 236 -1.78 8.54 6.51
C ILE A 236 -2.76 9.36 7.35
N ARG A 237 -3.87 8.74 7.74
CA ARG A 237 -4.74 9.26 8.81
C ARG A 237 -5.06 8.15 9.79
N GLU A 238 -5.18 8.49 11.06
CA GLU A 238 -5.67 7.57 12.08
C GLU A 238 -7.20 7.47 12.01
N ILE A 239 -7.72 6.25 12.16
CA ILE A 239 -9.15 5.95 12.25
C ILE A 239 -9.50 5.84 13.74
N LYS A 240 -10.47 6.62 14.18
CA LYS A 240 -10.95 6.65 15.58
C LYS A 240 -11.97 5.56 15.86
#